data_5a2d8ed348dacd3b4fcd0f9a32b89675
#
_entry.id   5a2d8ed348dacd3b4fcd0f9a32b89675
#
_cell.length_a   1.000
_cell.length_b   1.000
_cell.length_c   1.000
_cell.angle_alpha   90.00
_cell.angle_beta   90.00
_cell.angle_gamma   90.00
#
_symmetry.space_group_name_H-M   'P 1'
#
loop_
_entity.id
_entity.type
_entity.pdbx_description
1 polymer ?
#
loop_
_entity_poly.entity_id
_entity_poly.type
_entity_poly.pdbx_seq_one_letter_code
_entity_poly.pdbx_strand_id
1 'polypeptide(L)'
;MKFKRLLSLSFDFHGEGTKISQEWRKIVSQGKIIKVSGPLVVASGMQEANIQDICRVGNLGLIGEIIEMRQDEASIQVYEETSGLGPGEPVETTGSPLSVELGPGLISQMFDGIQRPLARFQAVTQSDFLVRGVQLPHLNRETKWNFVPCLEIGTEVTA
;
A
#
# COMPACT_ATOMS: atom_id res chain seq x y z
N MET A 1 2.67 28.18 9.87
CA MET A 1 2.41 27.09 8.94
C MET A 1 1.70 26.01 9.75
N LYS A 2 0.38 25.85 9.55
CA LYS A 2 -0.49 25.11 10.49
C LYS A 2 -0.66 23.68 10.00
N PHE A 3 -0.05 22.72 10.68
CA PHE A 3 -0.44 21.31 10.57
C PHE A 3 -1.58 21.06 11.55
N LYS A 4 -2.80 20.96 11.04
CA LYS A 4 -3.94 20.37 11.75
C LYS A 4 -4.49 19.27 10.88
N ARG A 5 -4.18 18.06 11.21
CA ARG A 5 -4.94 16.90 10.76
C ARG A 5 -5.18 15.98 11.93
N LEU A 6 -6.30 16.24 12.61
CA LEU A 6 -6.85 15.32 13.61
C LEU A 6 -7.28 14.04 12.88
N LEU A 7 -6.70 12.92 13.27
CA LEU A 7 -7.30 11.62 13.05
C LEU A 7 -8.33 11.41 14.17
N SER A 8 -9.59 11.64 13.85
CA SER A 8 -10.72 11.20 14.67
C SER A 8 -11.06 9.77 14.23
N LEU A 9 -10.59 8.78 14.98
CA LEU A 9 -11.07 7.41 14.87
C LEU A 9 -12.31 7.29 15.77
N SER A 10 -13.50 7.49 15.19
CA SER A 10 -14.75 7.07 15.81
C SER A 10 -14.97 5.58 15.56
N PHE A 11 -14.84 4.77 16.59
CA PHE A 11 -15.31 3.38 16.59
C PHE A 11 -16.74 3.35 17.17
N ASP A 12 -17.74 3.28 16.30
CA ASP A 12 -19.09 2.97 16.71
C ASP A 12 -19.29 1.45 16.81
N PHE A 13 -19.43 1.00 18.04
CA PHE A 13 -19.77 -0.38 18.38
C PHE A 13 -21.31 -0.49 18.55
N HIS A 14 -22.06 -0.57 17.46
CA HIS A 14 -23.43 -1.12 17.49
C HIS A 14 -23.66 -1.86 16.17
N GLY A 15 -23.96 -3.16 16.33
CA GLY A 15 -24.16 -4.07 15.20
C GLY A 15 -25.39 -3.71 14.39
N GLU A 16 -25.12 -3.18 13.24
CA GLU A 16 -25.92 -3.26 12.01
C GLU A 16 -24.97 -2.76 10.92
N GLY A 17 -24.91 -3.52 9.80
CA GLY A 17 -23.94 -3.30 8.74
C GLY A 17 -23.82 -1.84 8.29
N THR A 18 -22.94 -1.10 8.91
CA THR A 18 -22.64 0.27 8.54
C THR A 18 -21.99 0.24 7.17
N LYS A 19 -22.74 0.69 6.17
CA LYS A 19 -22.18 1.21 4.92
C LYS A 19 -21.09 2.19 5.33
N ILE A 20 -19.83 1.76 5.29
CA ILE A 20 -18.70 2.68 5.30
C ILE A 20 -18.94 3.58 4.10
N SER A 21 -19.30 4.81 4.37
CA SER A 21 -19.61 5.81 3.37
C SER A 21 -18.44 5.88 2.39
N GLN A 22 -18.76 5.83 1.10
CA GLN A 22 -17.82 5.83 -0.03
C GLN A 22 -17.05 7.16 -0.20
N GLU A 23 -16.87 7.91 0.88
CA GLU A 23 -16.31 9.27 0.83
C GLU A 23 -14.79 9.36 0.77
N TRP A 24 -14.09 8.24 0.84
CA TRP A 24 -12.65 8.20 0.65
C TRP A 24 -12.26 7.41 -0.61
N ARG A 25 -12.90 7.69 -1.73
CA ARG A 25 -12.25 7.42 -3.00
C ARG A 25 -11.08 8.42 -3.09
N LYS A 26 -9.93 8.05 -2.52
CA LYS A 26 -8.68 8.65 -2.91
C LYS A 26 -8.68 8.69 -4.43
N ILE A 27 -8.43 9.85 -4.99
CA ILE A 27 -8.23 10.03 -6.41
C ILE A 27 -7.03 9.14 -6.75
N VAL A 28 -7.31 7.98 -7.31
CA VAL A 28 -6.29 7.05 -7.78
C VAL A 28 -5.93 7.52 -9.18
N SER A 29 -4.78 8.16 -9.33
CA SER A 29 -4.28 8.50 -10.65
C SER A 29 -3.95 7.21 -11.40
N GLN A 30 -4.47 7.10 -12.62
CA GLN A 30 -4.20 5.97 -13.51
C GLN A 30 -3.42 6.46 -14.71
N GLY A 31 -2.21 5.96 -14.87
CA GLY A 31 -1.32 6.26 -15.98
C GLY A 31 -1.00 5.04 -16.81
N LYS A 32 -0.11 5.24 -17.78
CA LYS A 32 0.43 4.18 -18.65
C LYS A 32 1.94 4.26 -18.69
N ILE A 33 2.60 3.11 -18.69
CA ILE A 33 4.04 3.01 -18.89
C ILE A 33 4.40 3.57 -20.26
N ILE A 34 5.37 4.47 -20.30
CA ILE A 34 5.98 4.99 -21.54
C ILE A 34 7.40 4.49 -21.72
N LYS A 35 8.10 4.15 -20.65
CA LYS A 35 9.48 3.67 -20.69
C LYS A 35 9.79 2.75 -19.51
N VAL A 36 10.57 1.69 -19.78
CA VAL A 36 11.15 0.80 -18.75
C VAL A 36 12.67 0.78 -18.93
N SER A 37 13.40 0.97 -17.84
CA SER A 37 14.87 0.96 -17.84
C SER A 37 15.38 0.33 -16.54
N GLY A 38 15.57 -0.98 -16.54
CA GLY A 38 15.86 -1.73 -15.31
C GLY A 38 14.74 -1.52 -14.27
N PRO A 39 15.06 -1.18 -13.03
CA PRO A 39 14.06 -0.96 -11.98
C PRO A 39 13.29 0.36 -12.13
N LEU A 40 13.72 1.24 -13.06
CA LEU A 40 13.09 2.52 -13.30
C LEU A 40 12.01 2.41 -14.39
N VAL A 41 10.79 2.78 -14.04
CA VAL A 41 9.65 2.86 -14.94
C VAL A 41 9.19 4.31 -15.02
N VAL A 42 8.93 4.81 -16.23
CA VAL A 42 8.32 6.12 -16.44
C VAL A 42 6.90 5.92 -16.94
N ALA A 43 5.94 6.56 -16.31
CA ALA A 43 4.54 6.51 -16.67
C ALA A 43 4.00 7.93 -16.92
N SER A 44 3.12 8.07 -17.92
CA SER A 44 2.38 9.30 -18.20
C SER A 44 0.95 9.23 -17.66
N GLY A 45 0.26 10.39 -17.57
CA GLY A 45 -1.09 10.47 -17.04
C GLY A 45 -1.17 10.47 -15.52
N MET A 46 -0.08 10.82 -14.84
CA MET A 46 0.05 10.74 -13.38
C MET A 46 -0.07 12.11 -12.68
N GLN A 47 -0.79 13.06 -13.27
CA GLN A 47 -0.84 14.48 -12.82
C GLN A 47 -1.30 14.65 -11.36
N GLU A 48 -2.14 13.75 -10.86
CA GLU A 48 -2.68 13.84 -9.50
C GLU A 48 -1.92 12.98 -8.48
N ALA A 49 -0.85 12.32 -8.91
CA ALA A 49 0.03 11.56 -8.04
C ALA A 49 1.03 12.47 -7.33
N ASN A 50 1.54 12.01 -6.21
CA ASN A 50 2.56 12.73 -5.44
C ASN A 50 3.87 11.94 -5.40
N ILE A 51 4.96 12.67 -5.22
CA ILE A 51 6.26 12.05 -4.91
C ILE A 51 6.10 11.23 -3.62
N GLN A 52 6.72 10.06 -3.57
CA GLN A 52 6.63 9.04 -2.51
C GLN A 52 5.31 8.24 -2.49
N ASP A 53 4.34 8.52 -3.36
CA ASP A 53 3.20 7.62 -3.47
C ASP A 53 3.63 6.24 -3.98
N ILE A 54 3.05 5.20 -3.39
CA ILE A 54 3.21 3.82 -3.88
C ILE A 54 2.33 3.60 -5.09
N CYS A 55 2.90 2.95 -6.10
CA CYS A 55 2.22 2.58 -7.33
C CYS A 55 2.18 1.06 -7.53
N ARG A 56 1.15 0.62 -8.22
CA ARG A 56 1.04 -0.72 -8.82
C ARG A 56 1.35 -0.59 -10.29
N VAL A 57 2.42 -1.25 -10.74
CA VAL A 57 3.00 -1.09 -12.08
C VAL A 57 2.76 -2.33 -12.91
N GLY A 58 2.22 -2.12 -14.10
CA GLY A 58 1.94 -3.18 -15.06
C GLY A 58 0.76 -4.07 -14.70
N ASN A 59 0.49 -5.04 -15.55
CA ASN A 59 -0.61 -5.99 -15.38
C ASN A 59 -0.43 -6.91 -14.17
N LEU A 60 0.81 -7.11 -13.73
CA LEU A 60 1.13 -7.88 -12.52
C LEU A 60 0.97 -7.06 -11.23
N GLY A 61 0.80 -5.74 -11.34
CA GLY A 61 0.67 -4.85 -10.19
C GLY A 61 1.92 -4.82 -9.31
N LEU A 62 3.11 -4.78 -9.93
CA LEU A 62 4.38 -4.72 -9.20
C LEU A 62 4.45 -3.45 -8.35
N ILE A 63 4.99 -3.56 -7.15
CA ILE A 63 5.07 -2.44 -6.22
C ILE A 63 6.27 -1.56 -6.54
N GLY A 64 6.01 -0.26 -6.66
CA GLY A 64 7.04 0.77 -6.85
C GLY A 64 6.66 2.06 -6.17
N GLU A 65 7.61 2.97 -6.06
CA GLU A 65 7.49 4.29 -5.43
C GLU A 65 7.80 5.38 -6.44
N ILE A 66 7.01 6.45 -6.45
CA ILE A 66 7.28 7.64 -7.26
C ILE A 66 8.44 8.41 -6.66
N ILE A 67 9.54 8.47 -7.39
CA ILE A 67 10.77 9.18 -6.97
C ILE A 67 10.91 10.57 -7.61
N GLU A 68 10.24 10.80 -8.73
CA GLU A 68 10.25 12.09 -9.43
C GLU A 68 8.96 12.31 -10.19
N MET A 69 8.51 13.57 -10.25
CA MET A 69 7.37 14.00 -11.05
C MET A 69 7.80 15.12 -12.00
N ARG A 70 7.45 15.00 -13.27
CA ARG A 70 7.63 16.05 -14.30
C ARG A 70 6.35 16.24 -15.07
N GLN A 71 5.61 17.29 -14.77
CA GLN A 71 4.28 17.56 -15.35
C GLN A 71 3.33 16.38 -15.10
N ASP A 72 3.00 15.60 -16.13
CA ASP A 72 2.14 14.43 -16.05
C ASP A 72 2.92 13.10 -16.04
N GLU A 73 4.25 13.16 -16.09
CA GLU A 73 5.11 11.99 -16.06
C GLU A 73 5.62 11.71 -14.65
N ALA A 74 5.50 10.45 -14.22
CA ALA A 74 6.06 9.95 -12.98
C ALA A 74 7.22 8.99 -13.26
N SER A 75 8.37 9.24 -12.63
CA SER A 75 9.47 8.27 -12.58
C SER A 75 9.27 7.40 -11.33
N ILE A 76 9.15 6.10 -11.53
CA ILE A 76 8.77 5.13 -10.51
C ILE A 76 9.91 4.13 -10.35
N GLN A 77 10.42 4.00 -9.14
CA GLN A 77 11.35 2.93 -8.78
C GLN A 77 10.56 1.71 -8.34
N VAL A 78 10.61 0.65 -9.15
CA VAL A 78 9.95 -0.62 -8.86
C VAL A 78 10.84 -1.47 -7.96
N TYR A 79 10.27 -2.03 -6.89
CA TYR A 79 10.99 -2.84 -5.91
C TYR A 79 11.17 -4.30 -6.33
N GLU A 80 10.38 -4.74 -7.29
CA GLU A 80 10.41 -6.10 -7.83
C GLU A 80 11.05 -6.10 -9.22
N GLU A 81 11.36 -7.28 -9.74
CA GLU A 81 11.93 -7.42 -11.06
C GLU A 81 10.95 -6.99 -12.16
N THR A 82 11.41 -6.13 -13.05
CA THR A 82 10.60 -5.49 -14.11
C THR A 82 10.61 -6.22 -15.44
N SER A 83 11.27 -7.38 -15.53
CA SER A 83 11.33 -8.17 -16.78
C SER A 83 9.92 -8.47 -17.31
N GLY A 84 9.71 -8.15 -18.58
CA GLY A 84 8.43 -8.35 -19.24
C GLY A 84 7.42 -7.18 -19.11
N LEU A 85 7.73 -6.13 -18.32
CA LEU A 85 6.98 -4.89 -18.39
C LEU A 85 7.24 -4.18 -19.72
N GLY A 86 6.20 -3.57 -20.28
CA GLY A 86 6.30 -2.85 -21.54
C GLY A 86 5.48 -1.56 -21.58
N PRO A 87 5.79 -0.67 -22.54
CA PRO A 87 4.98 0.53 -22.77
C PRO A 87 3.50 0.18 -23.04
N GLY A 88 2.60 1.02 -22.51
CA GLY A 88 1.16 0.87 -22.64
C GLY A 88 0.50 0.11 -21.48
N GLU A 89 1.26 -0.61 -20.65
CA GLU A 89 0.70 -1.25 -19.46
C GLU A 89 0.25 -0.23 -18.39
N PRO A 90 -0.76 -0.56 -17.58
CA PRO A 90 -1.34 0.36 -16.62
C PRO A 90 -0.39 0.64 -15.44
N VAL A 91 -0.52 1.84 -14.89
CA VAL A 91 0.09 2.22 -13.61
C VAL A 91 -0.99 2.87 -12.75
N GLU A 92 -1.13 2.41 -11.52
CA GLU A 92 -2.11 2.94 -10.57
C GLU A 92 -1.40 3.40 -9.29
N THR A 93 -1.62 4.66 -8.88
CA THR A 93 -1.15 5.11 -7.57
C THR A 93 -2.09 4.68 -6.47
N THR A 94 -1.55 4.37 -5.30
CA THR A 94 -2.34 4.16 -4.08
C THR A 94 -2.72 5.49 -3.42
N GLY A 95 -2.11 6.60 -3.86
CA GLY A 95 -2.22 7.95 -3.28
C GLY A 95 -1.75 7.98 -1.81
N SER A 96 -0.83 7.11 -1.43
CA SER A 96 -0.22 7.03 -0.11
C SER A 96 1.21 6.57 -0.22
N PRO A 97 2.10 7.06 0.64
CA PRO A 97 3.46 6.55 0.74
C PRO A 97 3.49 5.12 1.28
N LEU A 98 4.65 4.49 1.16
CA LEU A 98 4.89 3.18 1.77
C LEU A 98 4.61 3.25 3.28
N SER A 99 3.76 2.37 3.73
CA SER A 99 3.35 2.29 5.12
C SER A 99 3.30 0.85 5.60
N VAL A 100 3.51 0.64 6.88
CA VAL A 100 3.41 -0.67 7.51
C VAL A 100 2.11 -0.78 8.32
N GLU A 101 1.50 -1.94 8.28
CA GLU A 101 0.34 -2.25 9.08
C GLU A 101 0.80 -2.77 10.44
N LEU A 102 0.46 -2.06 11.53
CA LEU A 102 0.88 -2.42 12.86
C LEU A 102 -0.22 -3.19 13.61
N GLY A 103 0.18 -4.23 14.33
CA GLY A 103 -0.73 -5.03 15.12
C GLY A 103 -0.05 -6.19 15.86
N PRO A 104 -0.75 -6.87 16.80
CA PRO A 104 -0.17 -7.98 17.56
C PRO A 104 0.38 -9.12 16.71
N GLY A 105 -0.17 -9.31 15.51
CA GLY A 105 0.25 -10.35 14.56
C GLY A 105 1.63 -10.14 13.94
N LEU A 106 2.33 -9.04 14.23
CA LEU A 106 3.72 -8.83 13.79
C LEU A 106 4.73 -9.63 14.61
N ILE A 107 4.40 -9.90 15.87
CA ILE A 107 5.33 -10.55 16.81
C ILE A 107 5.61 -11.98 16.34
N SER A 108 6.90 -12.34 16.33
CA SER A 108 7.40 -13.66 15.89
C SER A 108 7.14 -14.00 14.42
N GLN A 109 6.92 -12.99 13.57
CA GLN A 109 6.78 -13.15 12.12
C GLN A 109 7.99 -12.54 11.41
N MET A 110 8.27 -13.06 10.22
CA MET A 110 9.25 -12.49 9.30
C MET A 110 8.53 -11.93 8.07
N PHE A 111 8.96 -10.75 7.65
CA PHE A 111 8.40 -10.04 6.51
C PHE A 111 9.51 -9.66 5.52
N ASP A 112 9.13 -9.44 4.27
CA ASP A 112 9.99 -8.78 3.30
C ASP A 112 9.92 -7.24 3.42
N GLY A 113 10.64 -6.53 2.51
CA GLY A 113 10.72 -5.06 2.53
C GLY A 113 9.41 -4.31 2.28
N ILE A 114 8.37 -4.98 1.79
CA ILE A 114 7.03 -4.42 1.57
C ILE A 114 5.97 -5.08 2.47
N GLN A 115 6.42 -5.66 3.57
CA GLN A 115 5.59 -6.28 4.61
C GLN A 115 4.77 -7.49 4.13
N ARG A 116 5.26 -8.31 3.20
CA ARG A 116 4.63 -9.61 2.90
C ARG A 116 5.12 -10.67 3.91
N PRO A 117 4.22 -11.41 4.60
CA PRO A 117 4.62 -12.44 5.55
C PRO A 117 5.31 -13.60 4.82
N LEU A 118 6.60 -13.86 5.09
CA LEU A 118 7.41 -14.82 4.33
C LEU A 118 6.89 -16.26 4.44
N ALA A 119 6.46 -16.68 5.63
CA ALA A 119 5.89 -18.02 5.81
C ALA A 119 4.62 -18.23 4.97
N ARG A 120 3.75 -17.22 4.90
CA ARG A 120 2.54 -17.27 4.08
C ARG A 120 2.86 -17.18 2.60
N PHE A 121 3.87 -16.38 2.26
CA PHE A 121 4.37 -16.25 0.89
C PHE A 121 4.83 -17.60 0.36
N GLN A 122 5.69 -18.31 1.10
CA GLN A 122 6.17 -19.66 0.76
C GLN A 122 5.02 -20.66 0.65
N ALA A 123 4.04 -20.62 1.56
CA ALA A 123 2.90 -21.52 1.52
C ALA A 123 2.03 -21.34 0.26
N VAL A 124 1.88 -20.10 -0.23
CA VAL A 124 1.08 -19.79 -1.42
C VAL A 124 1.84 -20.06 -2.71
N THR A 125 3.10 -19.66 -2.78
CA THR A 125 3.91 -19.79 -4.01
C THR A 125 4.57 -21.15 -4.17
N GLN A 126 4.69 -21.91 -3.07
CA GLN A 126 5.45 -23.17 -3.01
C GLN A 126 6.90 -23.02 -3.50
N SER A 127 7.48 -21.85 -3.30
CA SER A 127 8.82 -21.48 -3.74
C SER A 127 9.62 -20.90 -2.57
N ASP A 128 10.91 -21.23 -2.55
CA ASP A 128 11.88 -20.64 -1.61
C ASP A 128 12.38 -19.27 -2.09
N PHE A 129 11.97 -18.84 -3.28
CA PHE A 129 12.33 -17.54 -3.85
C PHE A 129 11.13 -16.61 -3.86
N LEU A 130 11.39 -15.29 -3.73
CA LEU A 130 10.36 -14.27 -3.84
C LEU A 130 9.86 -14.19 -5.28
N VAL A 131 8.62 -14.60 -5.49
CA VAL A 131 7.92 -14.51 -6.77
C VAL A 131 7.30 -13.11 -6.87
N ARG A 132 7.50 -12.43 -8.00
CA ARG A 132 6.98 -11.08 -8.25
C ARG A 132 5.47 -11.06 -8.44
N GLY A 133 4.85 -9.91 -8.16
CA GLY A 133 3.42 -9.68 -8.36
C GLY A 133 2.50 -10.41 -7.37
N VAL A 134 3.06 -11.12 -6.40
CA VAL A 134 2.27 -11.80 -5.37
C VAL A 134 1.84 -10.80 -4.30
N GLN A 135 0.54 -10.61 -4.18
CA GLN A 135 -0.06 -9.74 -3.16
C GLN A 135 -0.62 -10.57 -2.03
N LEU A 136 -0.22 -10.27 -0.81
CA LEU A 136 -0.69 -10.92 0.41
C LEU A 136 -1.11 -9.87 1.44
N PRO A 137 -2.16 -10.15 2.24
CA PRO A 137 -2.47 -9.32 3.40
C PRO A 137 -1.27 -9.27 4.35
N HIS A 138 -0.90 -8.08 4.79
CA HIS A 138 0.23 -7.85 5.69
C HIS A 138 0.05 -8.54 7.03
N LEU A 139 -1.17 -8.50 7.57
CA LEU A 139 -1.54 -9.17 8.82
C LEU A 139 -2.65 -10.19 8.60
N ASN A 140 -2.68 -11.22 9.45
CA ASN A 140 -3.80 -12.13 9.52
C ASN A 140 -4.96 -11.47 10.25
N ARG A 141 -6.04 -11.14 9.52
CA ARG A 141 -7.23 -10.48 10.07
C ARG A 141 -8.27 -11.44 10.62
N GLU A 142 -8.08 -12.75 10.45
CA GLU A 142 -8.96 -13.78 11.01
C GLU A 142 -8.63 -14.07 12.47
N THR A 143 -7.38 -13.86 12.88
CA THR A 143 -6.94 -14.03 14.25
C THR A 143 -7.57 -12.97 15.14
N LYS A 144 -8.30 -13.42 16.16
CA LYS A 144 -8.91 -12.55 17.17
C LYS A 144 -7.96 -12.40 18.36
N TRP A 145 -7.79 -11.16 18.79
CA TRP A 145 -6.97 -10.80 19.92
C TRP A 145 -7.84 -10.33 21.09
N ASN A 146 -7.51 -10.74 22.31
CA ASN A 146 -8.19 -10.21 23.48
C ASN A 146 -7.71 -8.77 23.72
N PHE A 147 -8.66 -7.82 23.66
CA PHE A 147 -8.40 -6.42 23.91
C PHE A 147 -9.02 -5.97 25.22
N VAL A 148 -8.18 -5.51 26.14
CA VAL A 148 -8.62 -4.93 27.41
C VAL A 148 -8.25 -3.45 27.39
N PRO A 149 -9.22 -2.53 27.26
CA PRO A 149 -8.93 -1.10 27.23
C PRO A 149 -8.45 -0.64 28.62
N CYS A 150 -7.40 0.18 28.63
CA CYS A 150 -6.88 0.80 29.87
C CYS A 150 -7.45 2.20 30.11
N LEU A 151 -8.11 2.78 29.10
CA LEU A 151 -8.66 4.13 29.11
C LEU A 151 -10.13 4.09 28.73
N GLU A 152 -10.89 5.03 29.25
CA GLU A 152 -12.30 5.22 28.89
C GLU A 152 -12.45 5.87 27.52
N ILE A 153 -13.60 5.65 26.89
CA ILE A 153 -13.92 6.28 25.61
C ILE A 153 -14.02 7.80 25.80
N GLY A 154 -13.32 8.56 24.95
CA GLY A 154 -13.28 10.03 25.02
C GLY A 154 -12.10 10.59 25.80
N THR A 155 -11.24 9.74 26.38
CA THR A 155 -9.99 10.20 27.00
C THR A 155 -9.06 10.80 25.94
N GLU A 156 -8.59 12.02 26.18
CA GLU A 156 -7.60 12.67 25.32
C GLU A 156 -6.23 12.01 25.54
N VAL A 157 -5.59 11.57 24.47
CA VAL A 157 -4.25 10.97 24.49
C VAL A 157 -3.27 11.85 23.72
N THR A 158 -2.10 12.04 24.28
CA THR A 158 -0.97 12.73 23.64
C THR A 158 0.08 11.73 23.22
N ALA A 159 0.73 11.96 22.09
CA ALA A 159 1.85 11.18 21.59
C ALA A 159 3.16 11.62 22.24
#